data_a465b8442133bf11c2e072a4f91d8a64
#
_entry.id   a465b8442133bf11c2e072a4f91d8a64
#
_cell.length_a   1.000
_cell.length_b   1.000
_cell.length_c   1.000
_cell.angle_alpha   90.00
_cell.angle_beta   90.00
_cell.angle_gamma   90.00
#
_symmetry.space_group_name_H-M   'P 1'
#
loop_
_entity.id
_entity.type
_entity.pdbx_description
1 polymer ?
#
loop_
_entity_poly.entity_id
_entity_poly.type
_entity_poly.pdbx_seq_one_letter_code
_entity_poly.pdbx_strand_id
1 'polypeptide(L)'
;MDAHADISDMLGAWTLDGCSDTEAAAVRAHLGECADCAARARQLRSAAGWLGLDGVQPAPEELRRSVLAAARARRRPATLVTLTNAYADQVALLDSALAHMSPADWSRADSRHGDVRGVLGHLADNDALLAADLGLPAVPLPATDDGPAMRVAWRTQADAMLAGVGEADLDRTVRLAGRGQRPVRTLRDALVQRAFETWTHRDDIGAMNPIAPPGQVHRIAELVVALLPAALRASDPPQADRAWRLVLHGSAGGDWTVPAGAARVEVTIGAAAVDFARLAANRRSPRTMLHTVTGDHVLAEAILRVVTTLGCD
;
A
#
# COMPACT_ATOMS: atom_id res chain seq x y z
N MET A 1 -55.63 14.98 -11.54
CA MET A 1 -54.35 15.64 -11.90
C MET A 1 -53.23 14.62 -11.69
N ASP A 2 -52.41 14.45 -12.66
CA ASP A 2 -51.31 13.47 -12.58
C ASP A 2 -50.13 14.12 -11.84
N ALA A 3 -49.94 13.74 -10.59
CA ALA A 3 -48.92 14.30 -9.72
C ALA A 3 -47.51 14.21 -10.35
N HIS A 4 -47.27 13.23 -11.25
CA HIS A 4 -46.05 13.09 -12.00
C HIS A 4 -45.87 14.21 -13.06
N ALA A 5 -46.93 14.55 -13.78
CA ALA A 5 -46.92 15.62 -14.78
C ALA A 5 -46.63 16.99 -14.11
N ASP A 6 -47.36 17.27 -13.03
CA ASP A 6 -47.19 18.53 -12.26
C ASP A 6 -45.75 18.69 -11.76
N ILE A 7 -45.09 17.62 -11.23
CA ILE A 7 -43.70 17.65 -10.81
C ILE A 7 -42.75 17.81 -11.99
N SER A 8 -42.99 17.12 -13.09
CA SER A 8 -42.18 17.22 -14.31
C SER A 8 -42.11 18.64 -14.85
N ASP A 9 -43.21 19.38 -14.79
CA ASP A 9 -43.28 20.77 -15.22
C ASP A 9 -42.56 21.74 -14.27
N MET A 10 -42.50 21.41 -12.98
CA MET A 10 -41.78 22.20 -11.98
C MET A 10 -40.25 22.00 -11.99
N LEU A 11 -39.74 20.95 -12.63
CA LEU A 11 -38.28 20.62 -12.59
C LEU A 11 -37.40 21.78 -13.10
N GLY A 12 -37.85 22.55 -14.09
CA GLY A 12 -37.09 23.70 -14.60
C GLY A 12 -36.95 24.80 -13.55
N ALA A 13 -38.07 25.21 -12.95
CA ALA A 13 -38.09 26.23 -11.89
C ALA A 13 -37.29 25.76 -10.66
N TRP A 14 -37.43 24.49 -10.26
CA TRP A 14 -36.70 23.90 -9.15
C TRP A 14 -35.15 23.89 -9.33
N THR A 15 -34.72 23.65 -10.56
CA THR A 15 -33.25 23.63 -10.85
C THR A 15 -32.60 25.04 -10.82
N LEU A 16 -33.42 26.08 -10.91
CA LEU A 16 -33.05 27.50 -10.84
C LEU A 16 -33.43 28.14 -9.49
N ASP A 17 -33.72 27.34 -8.48
CA ASP A 17 -34.19 27.78 -7.16
C ASP A 17 -35.43 28.70 -7.19
N GLY A 18 -36.28 28.55 -8.23
CA GLY A 18 -37.49 29.33 -8.43
C GLY A 18 -38.75 28.75 -7.82
N CYS A 19 -38.66 27.68 -7.05
CA CYS A 19 -39.81 27.06 -6.34
C CYS A 19 -39.90 27.57 -4.91
N SER A 20 -41.13 27.63 -4.38
CA SER A 20 -41.36 27.78 -2.93
C SER A 20 -40.85 26.57 -2.16
N ASP A 21 -40.62 26.72 -0.84
CA ASP A 21 -40.13 25.62 0.03
C ASP A 21 -41.03 24.37 -0.03
N THR A 22 -42.37 24.59 -0.13
CA THR A 22 -43.35 23.50 -0.22
C THR A 22 -43.24 22.75 -1.54
N GLU A 23 -43.14 23.47 -2.66
CA GLU A 23 -42.95 22.88 -4.00
C GLU A 23 -41.60 22.17 -4.10
N ALA A 24 -40.54 22.77 -3.61
CA ALA A 24 -39.21 22.17 -3.59
C ALA A 24 -39.16 20.89 -2.74
N ALA A 25 -39.94 20.82 -1.65
CA ALA A 25 -40.08 19.62 -0.84
C ALA A 25 -40.80 18.51 -1.58
N ALA A 26 -41.90 18.86 -2.29
CA ALA A 26 -42.68 17.90 -3.11
C ALA A 26 -41.82 17.34 -4.27
N VAL A 27 -41.03 18.20 -4.95
CA VAL A 27 -40.11 17.80 -6.00
C VAL A 27 -39.05 16.84 -5.43
N ARG A 28 -38.41 17.18 -4.30
CA ARG A 28 -37.38 16.31 -3.68
C ARG A 28 -37.92 14.93 -3.32
N ALA A 29 -39.15 14.87 -2.75
CA ALA A 29 -39.78 13.61 -2.41
C ALA A 29 -39.99 12.74 -3.67
N HIS A 30 -40.56 13.33 -4.73
CA HIS A 30 -40.84 12.62 -5.99
C HIS A 30 -39.52 12.15 -6.68
N LEU A 31 -38.42 12.95 -6.63
CA LEU A 31 -37.17 12.56 -7.20
C LEU A 31 -36.53 11.35 -6.49
N GLY A 32 -36.91 11.07 -5.25
CA GLY A 32 -36.53 9.85 -4.52
C GLY A 32 -37.22 8.60 -5.03
N GLU A 33 -38.39 8.76 -5.69
CA GLU A 33 -39.26 7.66 -6.10
C GLU A 33 -39.31 7.46 -7.63
N CYS A 34 -38.98 8.51 -8.43
CA CYS A 34 -39.03 8.48 -9.89
C CYS A 34 -37.67 8.68 -10.54
N ALA A 35 -37.10 7.60 -11.09
CA ALA A 35 -35.79 7.61 -11.74
C ALA A 35 -35.71 8.52 -12.98
N ASP A 36 -36.79 8.63 -13.75
CA ASP A 36 -36.88 9.44 -14.97
C ASP A 36 -36.85 10.94 -14.64
N CYS A 37 -37.64 11.39 -13.67
CA CYS A 37 -37.60 12.76 -13.19
C CYS A 37 -36.25 13.10 -12.53
N ALA A 38 -35.66 12.16 -11.81
CA ALA A 38 -34.32 12.35 -11.25
C ALA A 38 -33.24 12.50 -12.34
N ALA A 39 -33.31 11.73 -13.42
CA ALA A 39 -32.42 11.87 -14.57
C ALA A 39 -32.57 13.23 -15.27
N ARG A 40 -33.85 13.64 -15.51
CA ARG A 40 -34.17 14.93 -16.14
C ARG A 40 -33.73 16.10 -15.25
N ALA A 41 -33.93 16.04 -13.94
CA ALA A 41 -33.42 17.06 -12.99
C ALA A 41 -31.93 17.21 -13.03
N ARG A 42 -31.14 16.11 -13.14
CA ARG A 42 -29.70 16.16 -13.30
C ARG A 42 -29.29 16.86 -14.60
N GLN A 43 -29.93 16.57 -15.71
CA GLN A 43 -29.68 17.22 -17.00
C GLN A 43 -29.96 18.73 -16.94
N LEU A 44 -31.10 19.13 -16.37
CA LEU A 44 -31.46 20.54 -16.21
C LEU A 44 -30.47 21.28 -15.29
N ARG A 45 -30.07 20.67 -14.17
CA ARG A 45 -29.04 21.27 -13.31
C ARG A 45 -27.68 21.44 -14.01
N SER A 46 -27.31 20.47 -14.83
CA SER A 46 -26.11 20.60 -15.64
C SER A 46 -26.20 21.78 -16.60
N ALA A 47 -27.34 21.93 -17.31
CA ALA A 47 -27.58 23.05 -18.20
C ALA A 47 -27.65 24.39 -17.46
N ALA A 48 -28.34 24.46 -16.32
CA ALA A 48 -28.38 25.65 -15.47
C ALA A 48 -27.00 26.08 -14.97
N GLY A 49 -26.16 25.09 -14.62
CA GLY A 49 -24.76 25.36 -14.24
C GLY A 49 -23.95 26.04 -15.35
N TRP A 50 -24.16 25.66 -16.62
CA TRP A 50 -23.53 26.32 -17.78
C TRP A 50 -24.03 27.76 -17.96
N LEU A 51 -25.33 28.01 -17.79
CA LEU A 51 -25.91 29.36 -17.91
C LEU A 51 -25.47 30.30 -16.76
N GLY A 52 -25.16 29.75 -15.61
CA GLY A 52 -24.67 30.51 -14.44
C GLY A 52 -23.18 30.90 -14.51
N LEU A 53 -22.42 30.34 -15.46
CA LEU A 53 -20.96 30.64 -15.53
C LEU A 53 -20.64 32.09 -15.86
N ASP A 54 -21.47 32.78 -16.63
CA ASP A 54 -21.27 34.20 -16.98
C ASP A 54 -21.47 35.16 -15.78
N GLY A 55 -22.12 34.69 -14.70
CA GLY A 55 -22.35 35.45 -13.47
C GLY A 55 -21.45 35.04 -12.30
N VAL A 56 -20.54 34.09 -12.49
CA VAL A 56 -19.67 33.62 -11.41
C VAL A 56 -18.63 34.68 -11.06
N GLN A 57 -18.79 35.30 -9.91
CA GLN A 57 -17.72 36.14 -9.34
C GLN A 57 -16.66 35.26 -8.68
N PRO A 58 -15.37 35.58 -8.83
CA PRO A 58 -14.32 34.90 -8.08
C PRO A 58 -14.61 34.98 -6.58
N ALA A 59 -14.48 33.86 -5.88
CA ALA A 59 -14.63 33.86 -4.43
C ALA A 59 -13.66 34.87 -3.81
N PRO A 60 -14.08 35.63 -2.75
CA PRO A 60 -13.18 36.49 -2.02
C PRO A 60 -11.91 35.76 -1.62
N GLU A 61 -10.76 36.39 -1.79
CA GLU A 61 -9.44 35.77 -1.58
C GLU A 61 -9.31 35.17 -0.18
N GLU A 62 -9.96 35.76 0.79
CA GLU A 62 -9.99 35.29 2.18
C GLU A 62 -10.77 33.99 2.33
N LEU A 63 -11.92 33.85 1.65
CA LEU A 63 -12.71 32.62 1.60
C LEU A 63 -11.95 31.53 0.86
N ARG A 64 -11.33 31.86 -0.27
CA ARG A 64 -10.49 30.93 -1.03
C ARG A 64 -9.34 30.39 -0.18
N ARG A 65 -8.63 31.27 0.54
CA ARG A 65 -7.54 30.86 1.44
C ARG A 65 -8.03 29.97 2.58
N SER A 66 -9.16 30.31 3.18
CA SER A 66 -9.77 29.54 4.26
C SER A 66 -10.19 28.13 3.79
N VAL A 67 -10.86 28.03 2.64
CA VAL A 67 -11.28 26.74 2.05
C VAL A 67 -10.05 25.90 1.68
N LEU A 68 -9.05 26.50 1.06
CA LEU A 68 -7.81 25.79 0.71
C LEU A 68 -7.03 25.35 1.96
N ALA A 69 -6.96 26.16 3.01
CA ALA A 69 -6.33 25.80 4.27
C ALA A 69 -7.09 24.64 4.95
N ALA A 70 -8.42 24.70 5.02
CA ALA A 70 -9.25 23.62 5.55
C ALA A 70 -9.14 22.33 4.73
N ALA A 71 -9.09 22.43 3.40
CA ALA A 71 -8.89 21.27 2.53
C ALA A 71 -7.50 20.65 2.70
N ARG A 72 -6.45 21.47 2.85
CA ARG A 72 -5.08 21.00 3.12
C ARG A 72 -4.97 20.31 4.49
N ALA A 73 -5.61 20.90 5.51
CA ALA A 73 -5.63 20.32 6.86
C ALA A 73 -6.36 18.96 6.91
N ARG A 74 -7.31 18.72 5.99
CA ARG A 74 -8.03 17.45 5.87
C ARG A 74 -7.34 16.45 4.96
N ARG A 75 -6.40 16.87 4.12
CA ARG A 75 -5.61 15.95 3.29
C ARG A 75 -4.61 15.22 4.16
N ARG A 76 -4.62 13.89 4.08
CA ARG A 76 -3.50 13.13 4.62
C ARG A 76 -2.22 13.54 3.89
N PRO A 77 -1.09 13.69 4.58
CA PRO A 77 0.19 13.98 3.96
C PRO A 77 0.51 12.97 2.84
N ALA A 78 1.11 13.46 1.76
CA ALA A 78 1.36 12.63 0.57
C ALA A 78 2.20 11.37 0.88
N THR A 79 3.14 11.48 1.82
CA THR A 79 3.98 10.35 2.26
C THR A 79 3.15 9.27 2.93
N LEU A 80 2.31 9.64 3.91
CA LEU A 80 1.43 8.69 4.59
C LEU A 80 0.50 7.98 3.60
N VAL A 81 -0.16 8.74 2.72
CA VAL A 81 -1.06 8.20 1.68
C VAL A 81 -0.32 7.21 0.77
N THR A 82 0.91 7.55 0.35
CA THR A 82 1.70 6.68 -0.52
C THR A 82 2.06 5.35 0.15
N LEU A 83 2.46 5.39 1.41
CA LEU A 83 2.86 4.20 2.17
C LEU A 83 1.65 3.34 2.53
N THR A 84 0.58 3.95 3.04
CA THR A 84 -0.64 3.23 3.40
C THR A 84 -1.35 2.63 2.20
N ASN A 85 -1.42 3.35 1.06
CA ASN A 85 -2.01 2.82 -0.16
C ASN A 85 -1.21 1.63 -0.70
N ALA A 86 0.14 1.70 -0.68
CA ALA A 86 0.97 0.58 -1.12
C ALA A 86 0.68 -0.70 -0.34
N TYR A 87 0.47 -0.60 0.97
CA TYR A 87 0.07 -1.74 1.80
C TYR A 87 -1.38 -2.14 1.56
N ALA A 88 -2.32 -1.19 1.55
CA ALA A 88 -3.74 -1.43 1.31
C ALA A 88 -4.00 -2.16 -0.02
N ASP A 89 -3.29 -1.78 -1.09
CA ASP A 89 -3.39 -2.43 -2.40
C ASP A 89 -2.97 -3.91 -2.33
N GLN A 90 -1.88 -4.23 -1.60
CA GLN A 90 -1.45 -5.63 -1.45
C GLN A 90 -2.42 -6.42 -0.58
N VAL A 91 -2.94 -5.82 0.48
CA VAL A 91 -3.99 -6.42 1.32
C VAL A 91 -5.23 -6.75 0.50
N ALA A 92 -5.70 -5.81 -0.32
CA ALA A 92 -6.88 -6.02 -1.17
C ALA A 92 -6.66 -7.13 -2.22
N LEU A 93 -5.46 -7.17 -2.82
CA LEU A 93 -5.11 -8.18 -3.83
C LEU A 93 -4.97 -9.58 -3.21
N LEU A 94 -4.37 -9.69 -2.04
CA LEU A 94 -4.28 -10.95 -1.31
C LEU A 94 -5.65 -11.40 -0.81
N ASP A 95 -6.43 -10.50 -0.23
CA ASP A 95 -7.81 -10.77 0.22
C ASP A 95 -8.67 -11.32 -0.93
N SER A 96 -8.58 -10.69 -2.11
CA SER A 96 -9.29 -11.18 -3.31
C SER A 96 -8.83 -12.58 -3.73
N ALA A 97 -7.52 -12.88 -3.69
CA ALA A 97 -7.01 -14.21 -4.01
C ALA A 97 -7.52 -15.27 -3.02
N LEU A 98 -7.47 -14.96 -1.72
CA LEU A 98 -7.95 -15.85 -0.66
C LEU A 98 -9.47 -16.09 -0.72
N ALA A 99 -10.25 -15.08 -1.16
CA ALA A 99 -11.71 -15.19 -1.27
C ALA A 99 -12.17 -16.25 -2.29
N HIS A 100 -11.32 -16.58 -3.27
CA HIS A 100 -11.62 -17.54 -4.33
C HIS A 100 -11.03 -18.94 -4.08
N MET A 101 -10.39 -19.15 -2.92
CA MET A 101 -9.78 -20.44 -2.59
C MET A 101 -10.80 -21.49 -2.19
N SER A 102 -10.63 -22.69 -2.75
CA SER A 102 -11.35 -23.88 -2.32
C SER A 102 -10.79 -24.40 -0.96
N PRO A 103 -11.51 -25.25 -0.23
CA PRO A 103 -10.98 -25.88 0.99
C PRO A 103 -9.63 -26.60 0.78
N ALA A 104 -9.41 -27.18 -0.39
CA ALA A 104 -8.16 -27.85 -0.74
C ALA A 104 -7.00 -26.85 -0.92
N ASP A 105 -7.28 -25.65 -1.47
CA ASP A 105 -6.26 -24.61 -1.64
C ASP A 105 -5.75 -24.10 -0.30
N TRP A 106 -6.61 -23.99 0.73
CA TRP A 106 -6.21 -23.59 2.06
C TRP A 106 -5.21 -24.52 2.72
N SER A 107 -5.27 -25.82 2.37
CA SER A 107 -4.36 -26.86 2.87
C SER A 107 -3.16 -27.09 1.96
N ARG A 108 -2.99 -26.30 0.89
CA ARG A 108 -1.85 -26.41 -0.01
C ARG A 108 -0.56 -26.10 0.74
N ALA A 109 0.40 -27.03 0.64
CA ALA A 109 1.66 -26.93 1.35
C ALA A 109 2.46 -25.68 0.98
N ASP A 110 2.94 -24.99 2.00
CA ASP A 110 3.96 -23.96 1.92
C ASP A 110 5.21 -24.41 2.69
N SER A 111 6.39 -24.22 2.08
CA SER A 111 7.64 -24.72 2.63
C SER A 111 8.13 -24.00 3.87
N ARG A 112 7.56 -22.81 4.19
CA ARG A 112 7.98 -21.95 5.29
C ARG A 112 6.99 -21.91 6.43
N HIS A 113 5.69 -21.90 6.10
CA HIS A 113 4.60 -21.70 7.04
C HIS A 113 3.66 -22.90 7.16
N GLY A 114 4.03 -24.03 6.53
CA GLY A 114 3.25 -25.26 6.54
C GLY A 114 2.17 -25.29 5.47
N ASP A 115 1.24 -24.36 5.49
CA ASP A 115 0.19 -24.24 4.47
C ASP A 115 -0.25 -22.77 4.29
N VAL A 116 -1.26 -22.51 3.45
CA VAL A 116 -1.79 -21.16 3.20
C VAL A 116 -2.34 -20.51 4.47
N ARG A 117 -2.91 -21.29 5.39
CA ARG A 117 -3.38 -20.78 6.70
C ARG A 117 -2.21 -20.31 7.55
N GLY A 118 -1.12 -21.06 7.55
CA GLY A 118 0.10 -20.68 8.25
C GLY A 118 0.73 -19.39 7.66
N VAL A 119 0.71 -19.21 6.35
CA VAL A 119 1.11 -17.95 5.69
C VAL A 119 0.24 -16.79 6.20
N LEU A 120 -1.08 -16.98 6.24
CA LEU A 120 -1.99 -15.93 6.70
C LEU A 120 -1.82 -15.65 8.21
N GLY A 121 -1.58 -16.69 9.01
CA GLY A 121 -1.24 -16.56 10.42
C GLY A 121 -0.01 -15.70 10.65
N HIS A 122 1.06 -15.96 9.90
CA HIS A 122 2.29 -15.17 9.93
C HIS A 122 2.05 -13.68 9.58
N LEU A 123 1.26 -13.39 8.55
CA LEU A 123 0.90 -12.02 8.18
C LEU A 123 0.09 -11.32 9.28
N ALA A 124 -0.87 -12.02 9.87
CA ALA A 124 -1.70 -11.48 10.95
C ALA A 124 -0.90 -11.21 12.24
N ASP A 125 0.04 -12.09 12.59
CA ASP A 125 0.94 -11.90 13.73
C ASP A 125 1.82 -10.65 13.56
N ASN A 126 2.31 -10.41 12.36
CA ASN A 126 3.06 -9.20 12.04
C ASN A 126 2.22 -7.94 12.17
N ASP A 127 0.99 -7.95 11.66
CA ASP A 127 0.07 -6.82 11.77
C ASP A 127 -0.34 -6.58 13.24
N ALA A 128 -0.52 -7.63 14.02
CA ALA A 128 -0.82 -7.53 15.44
C ALA A 128 0.33 -6.92 16.25
N LEU A 129 1.58 -7.24 15.92
CA LEU A 129 2.76 -6.62 16.54
C LEU A 129 2.82 -5.11 16.27
N LEU A 130 2.59 -4.70 15.01
CA LEU A 130 2.53 -3.29 14.65
C LEU A 130 1.39 -2.57 15.39
N ALA A 131 0.19 -3.17 15.40
CA ALA A 131 -0.96 -2.62 16.09
C ALA A 131 -0.68 -2.41 17.58
N ALA A 132 -0.06 -3.40 18.26
CA ALA A 132 0.30 -3.32 19.67
C ALA A 132 1.28 -2.17 19.94
N ASP A 133 2.32 -2.00 19.13
CA ASP A 133 3.29 -0.92 19.27
C ASP A 133 2.69 0.46 19.02
N LEU A 134 1.64 0.54 18.21
CA LEU A 134 0.90 1.76 17.92
C LEU A 134 -0.22 2.04 18.93
N GLY A 135 -0.53 1.09 19.83
CA GLY A 135 -1.65 1.21 20.76
C GLY A 135 -3.00 1.01 20.09
N LEU A 136 -3.03 0.32 18.94
CA LEU A 136 -4.26 -0.01 18.22
C LEU A 136 -4.82 -1.34 18.71
N PRO A 137 -6.15 -1.58 18.57
CA PRO A 137 -6.76 -2.85 18.93
C PRO A 137 -6.17 -4.02 18.14
N ALA A 138 -5.86 -5.11 18.81
CA ALA A 138 -5.51 -6.36 18.17
C ALA A 138 -6.78 -7.15 17.83
N VAL A 139 -6.85 -7.71 16.64
CA VAL A 139 -7.91 -8.64 16.20
C VAL A 139 -7.34 -10.06 16.27
N PRO A 140 -7.75 -10.88 17.23
CA PRO A 140 -7.24 -12.23 17.35
C PRO A 140 -7.69 -13.08 16.16
N LEU A 141 -6.79 -13.92 15.67
CA LEU A 141 -7.18 -14.97 14.74
C LEU A 141 -8.10 -15.99 15.45
N PRO A 142 -9.10 -16.53 14.75
CA PRO A 142 -9.94 -17.58 15.29
C PRO A 142 -9.10 -18.83 15.62
N ALA A 143 -9.41 -19.49 16.74
CA ALA A 143 -8.76 -20.73 17.15
C ALA A 143 -9.26 -21.95 16.33
N THR A 144 -9.52 -21.78 15.05
CA THR A 144 -10.05 -22.79 14.15
C THR A 144 -9.21 -22.85 12.89
N ASP A 145 -9.21 -24.01 12.22
CA ASP A 145 -8.60 -24.18 10.88
C ASP A 145 -9.50 -23.65 9.75
N ASP A 146 -10.44 -22.76 10.05
CA ASP A 146 -11.33 -22.15 9.09
C ASP A 146 -10.61 -20.99 8.36
N GLY A 147 -10.08 -21.28 7.18
CA GLY A 147 -9.38 -20.30 6.34
C GLY A 147 -10.20 -19.05 6.02
N PRO A 148 -11.46 -19.14 5.60
CA PRO A 148 -12.36 -18.00 5.44
C PRO A 148 -12.50 -17.12 6.68
N ALA A 149 -12.65 -17.70 7.87
CA ALA A 149 -12.72 -16.92 9.11
C ALA A 149 -11.38 -16.25 9.45
N MET A 150 -10.25 -16.95 9.25
CA MET A 150 -8.92 -16.37 9.39
C MET A 150 -8.70 -15.18 8.42
N ARG A 151 -9.15 -15.29 7.16
CA ARG A 151 -9.09 -14.21 6.19
C ARG A 151 -9.84 -12.97 6.67
N VAL A 152 -11.05 -13.13 7.19
CA VAL A 152 -11.86 -12.01 7.72
C VAL A 152 -11.15 -11.34 8.90
N ALA A 153 -10.60 -12.10 9.85
CA ALA A 153 -9.89 -11.57 11.01
C ALA A 153 -8.62 -10.82 10.58
N TRP A 154 -7.79 -11.40 9.72
CA TRP A 154 -6.60 -10.73 9.18
C TRP A 154 -6.95 -9.43 8.43
N ARG A 155 -7.97 -9.47 7.57
CA ARG A 155 -8.42 -8.28 6.83
C ARG A 155 -8.89 -7.18 7.79
N THR A 156 -9.65 -7.53 8.82
CA THR A 156 -10.11 -6.58 9.84
C THR A 156 -8.93 -5.94 10.58
N GLN A 157 -7.90 -6.73 10.93
CA GLN A 157 -6.68 -6.20 11.56
C GLN A 157 -5.92 -5.24 10.64
N ALA A 158 -5.75 -5.59 9.37
CA ALA A 158 -5.09 -4.73 8.39
C ALA A 158 -5.84 -3.40 8.19
N ASP A 159 -7.17 -3.46 8.08
CA ASP A 159 -8.01 -2.26 7.91
C ASP A 159 -7.98 -1.37 9.17
N ALA A 160 -8.00 -1.96 10.37
CA ALA A 160 -7.87 -1.21 11.62
C ALA A 160 -6.51 -0.50 11.73
N MET A 161 -5.44 -1.17 11.34
CA MET A 161 -4.10 -0.59 11.30
C MET A 161 -4.02 0.57 10.29
N LEU A 162 -4.51 0.38 9.06
CA LEU A 162 -4.53 1.41 8.03
C LEU A 162 -5.36 2.63 8.42
N ALA A 163 -6.45 2.44 9.16
CA ALA A 163 -7.30 3.52 9.66
C ALA A 163 -6.66 4.27 10.84
N GLY A 164 -5.91 3.58 11.69
CA GLY A 164 -5.34 4.11 12.92
C GLY A 164 -4.00 4.84 12.74
N VAL A 165 -3.29 4.64 11.63
CA VAL A 165 -1.97 5.24 11.38
C VAL A 165 -2.09 6.70 10.96
N GLY A 166 -1.34 7.59 11.66
CA GLY A 166 -1.20 9.00 11.34
C GLY A 166 0.20 9.39 10.86
N GLU A 167 0.35 10.62 10.34
CA GLU A 167 1.66 11.14 9.91
C GLU A 167 2.66 11.23 11.07
N ALA A 168 2.17 11.61 12.26
CA ALA A 168 3.00 11.72 13.46
C ALA A 168 3.58 10.37 13.92
N ASP A 169 3.01 9.26 13.46
CA ASP A 169 3.48 7.93 13.82
C ASP A 169 4.60 7.42 12.91
N LEU A 170 4.80 8.00 11.74
CA LEU A 170 5.73 7.49 10.72
C LEU A 170 7.18 7.32 11.22
N ASP A 171 7.61 8.15 12.15
CA ASP A 171 8.94 8.09 12.74
C ASP A 171 8.98 7.30 14.07
N ARG A 172 7.82 6.79 14.54
CA ARG A 172 7.77 5.88 15.70
C ARG A 172 8.50 4.58 15.37
N THR A 173 9.19 4.11 16.38
CA THR A 173 9.87 2.82 16.33
C THR A 173 8.88 1.69 16.65
N VAL A 174 8.82 0.70 15.78
CA VAL A 174 7.94 -0.48 15.88
C VAL A 174 8.74 -1.76 15.69
N ARG A 175 8.22 -2.87 16.23
CA ARG A 175 8.80 -4.20 16.08
C ARG A 175 8.15 -4.93 14.91
N LEU A 176 8.94 -5.70 14.21
CA LEU A 176 8.47 -6.62 13.18
C LEU A 176 8.79 -8.06 13.61
N ALA A 177 8.02 -9.02 13.12
CA ALA A 177 8.41 -10.42 13.27
C ALA A 177 9.66 -10.69 12.40
N GLY A 178 10.50 -11.58 12.88
CA GLY A 178 11.71 -12.00 12.18
C GLY A 178 12.27 -13.25 12.84
N ARG A 179 13.07 -14.02 12.11
CA ARG A 179 13.72 -15.22 12.62
C ARG A 179 14.73 -14.88 13.71
N GLY A 180 14.45 -15.29 14.94
CA GLY A 180 15.36 -15.22 16.08
C GLY A 180 15.46 -13.87 16.76
N GLN A 181 15.42 -12.76 16.05
CA GLN A 181 15.36 -11.41 16.61
C GLN A 181 14.22 -10.62 15.94
N ARG A 182 13.54 -9.81 16.74
CA ARG A 182 12.50 -8.91 16.24
C ARG A 182 13.16 -7.63 15.75
N PRO A 183 13.32 -7.42 14.45
CA PRO A 183 13.92 -6.20 13.96
C PRO A 183 13.04 -5.01 14.33
N VAL A 184 13.71 -3.92 14.69
CA VAL A 184 13.09 -2.65 15.06
C VAL A 184 13.27 -1.69 13.88
N ARG A 185 12.19 -1.04 13.46
CA ARG A 185 12.14 -0.12 12.32
C ARG A 185 11.33 1.12 12.67
N THR A 186 11.48 2.18 11.89
CA THR A 186 10.47 3.25 11.87
C THR A 186 9.16 2.68 11.27
N LEU A 187 8.02 3.23 11.65
CA LEU A 187 6.74 2.81 11.05
C LEU A 187 6.74 3.04 9.52
N ARG A 188 7.42 4.07 9.04
CA ARG A 188 7.64 4.32 7.61
C ARG A 188 8.25 3.11 6.91
N ASP A 189 9.34 2.59 7.44
CA ASP A 189 10.03 1.43 6.90
C ASP A 189 9.23 0.14 7.09
N ALA A 190 8.54 0.03 8.23
CA ALA A 190 7.66 -1.09 8.52
C ALA A 190 6.50 -1.20 7.52
N LEU A 191 5.88 -0.08 7.11
CA LEU A 191 4.83 -0.08 6.08
C LEU A 191 5.37 -0.50 4.71
N VAL A 192 6.58 -0.08 4.34
CA VAL A 192 7.25 -0.58 3.12
C VAL A 192 7.44 -2.09 3.21
N GLN A 193 7.94 -2.59 4.33
CA GLN A 193 8.19 -4.01 4.55
C GLN A 193 6.88 -4.81 4.58
N ARG A 194 5.82 -4.32 5.24
CA ARG A 194 4.52 -5.00 5.26
C ARG A 194 3.90 -5.13 3.86
N ALA A 195 3.93 -4.05 3.07
CA ALA A 195 3.47 -4.10 1.68
C ALA A 195 4.26 -5.11 0.84
N PHE A 196 5.56 -5.15 1.03
CA PHE A 196 6.46 -6.08 0.34
C PHE A 196 6.23 -7.54 0.75
N GLU A 197 6.08 -7.80 2.03
CA GLU A 197 5.83 -9.13 2.58
C GLU A 197 4.49 -9.69 2.11
N THR A 198 3.43 -8.87 2.13
CA THR A 198 2.11 -9.26 1.62
C THR A 198 2.16 -9.60 0.13
N TRP A 199 2.91 -8.80 -0.67
CA TRP A 199 3.15 -9.13 -2.08
C TRP A 199 3.90 -10.46 -2.25
N THR A 200 4.95 -10.69 -1.47
CA THR A 200 5.77 -11.90 -1.52
C THR A 200 4.93 -13.13 -1.19
N HIS A 201 4.14 -13.10 -0.13
CA HIS A 201 3.31 -14.21 0.27
C HIS A 201 2.13 -14.47 -0.69
N ARG A 202 1.65 -13.44 -1.39
CA ARG A 202 0.72 -13.66 -2.50
C ARG A 202 1.37 -14.45 -3.65
N ASP A 203 2.67 -14.25 -3.92
CA ASP A 203 3.44 -15.05 -4.88
C ASP A 203 3.59 -16.51 -4.37
N ASP A 204 3.89 -16.69 -3.09
CA ASP A 204 4.05 -18.00 -2.45
C ASP A 204 2.78 -18.86 -2.52
N ILE A 205 1.61 -18.27 -2.30
CA ILE A 205 0.33 -18.99 -2.37
C ILE A 205 -0.13 -19.30 -3.80
N GLY A 206 0.69 -18.97 -4.81
CA GLY A 206 0.41 -19.30 -6.21
C GLY A 206 -0.71 -18.45 -6.84
N ALA A 207 -1.01 -17.28 -6.30
CA ALA A 207 -1.85 -16.30 -6.96
C ALA A 207 -1.11 -15.79 -8.19
N MET A 208 -1.56 -16.25 -9.37
CA MET A 208 -1.10 -15.97 -10.73
C MET A 208 -0.07 -14.84 -10.86
N ASN A 209 1.22 -15.21 -10.84
CA ASN A 209 2.40 -14.37 -11.12
C ASN A 209 2.19 -12.86 -10.84
N PRO A 210 2.15 -12.45 -9.58
CA PRO A 210 1.75 -11.10 -9.24
C PRO A 210 2.74 -10.09 -9.81
N ILE A 211 2.25 -9.19 -10.66
CA ILE A 211 3.06 -8.08 -11.17
C ILE A 211 3.45 -7.23 -9.96
N ALA A 212 4.75 -7.07 -9.75
CA ALA A 212 5.26 -6.22 -8.68
C ALA A 212 5.04 -4.75 -9.03
N PRO A 213 4.36 -3.97 -8.19
CA PRO A 213 4.19 -2.54 -8.43
C PRO A 213 5.55 -1.83 -8.44
N PRO A 214 5.92 -1.09 -9.51
CA PRO A 214 7.26 -0.49 -9.64
C PRO A 214 7.66 0.38 -8.45
N GLY A 215 6.76 1.23 -7.98
CA GLY A 215 7.05 2.09 -6.82
C GLY A 215 7.23 1.33 -5.51
N GLN A 216 6.64 0.16 -5.35
CA GLN A 216 6.85 -0.69 -4.17
C GLN A 216 8.21 -1.39 -4.25
N VAL A 217 8.55 -1.96 -5.41
CA VAL A 217 9.85 -2.59 -5.64
C VAL A 217 10.99 -1.60 -5.47
N HIS A 218 10.83 -0.38 -5.95
CA HIS A 218 11.81 0.69 -5.75
C HIS A 218 12.02 1.00 -4.26
N ARG A 219 10.95 1.20 -3.49
CA ARG A 219 11.03 1.49 -2.05
C ARG A 219 11.66 0.36 -1.24
N ILE A 220 11.37 -0.91 -1.59
CA ILE A 220 12.05 -2.00 -0.89
C ILE A 220 13.54 -2.06 -1.23
N ALA A 221 13.93 -1.75 -2.47
CA ALA A 221 15.33 -1.64 -2.84
C ALA A 221 16.03 -0.52 -2.05
N GLU A 222 15.41 0.66 -1.93
CA GLU A 222 15.91 1.77 -1.09
C GLU A 222 16.09 1.34 0.37
N LEU A 223 15.08 0.66 0.94
CA LEU A 223 15.15 0.16 2.31
C LEU A 223 16.29 -0.85 2.49
N VAL A 224 16.42 -1.81 1.56
CA VAL A 224 17.52 -2.79 1.59
C VAL A 224 18.88 -2.08 1.52
N VAL A 225 19.04 -1.11 0.61
CA VAL A 225 20.28 -0.32 0.49
C VAL A 225 20.59 0.44 1.78
N ALA A 226 19.60 1.00 2.45
CA ALA A 226 19.79 1.70 3.72
C ALA A 226 20.18 0.74 4.88
N LEU A 227 19.69 -0.49 4.87
CA LEU A 227 19.98 -1.49 5.90
C LEU A 227 21.31 -2.23 5.69
N LEU A 228 21.74 -2.37 4.44
CA LEU A 228 22.93 -3.14 4.06
C LEU A 228 24.20 -2.75 4.81
N PRO A 229 24.56 -1.47 5.01
CA PRO A 229 25.82 -1.13 5.71
C PRO A 229 25.91 -1.67 7.13
N ALA A 230 24.79 -1.63 7.87
CA ALA A 230 24.75 -2.19 9.23
C ALA A 230 24.82 -3.72 9.20
N ALA A 231 24.10 -4.36 8.27
CA ALA A 231 24.10 -5.81 8.13
C ALA A 231 25.45 -6.36 7.66
N LEU A 232 26.16 -5.66 6.77
CA LEU A 232 27.51 -6.01 6.32
C LEU A 232 28.53 -5.90 7.46
N ARG A 233 28.39 -4.91 8.35
CA ARG A 233 29.24 -4.82 9.55
C ARG A 233 29.00 -6.00 10.51
N ALA A 234 27.77 -6.47 10.60
CA ALA A 234 27.38 -7.58 11.47
C ALA A 234 27.60 -8.97 10.83
N SER A 235 27.95 -9.04 9.54
CA SER A 235 28.18 -10.31 8.82
C SER A 235 29.48 -10.99 9.24
N ASP A 236 29.60 -12.28 8.93
CA ASP A 236 30.81 -13.07 9.15
C ASP A 236 31.35 -13.59 7.80
N PRO A 237 32.56 -13.17 7.39
CA PRO A 237 33.38 -12.11 7.99
C PRO A 237 32.75 -10.71 7.77
N PRO A 238 33.02 -9.76 8.67
CA PRO A 238 32.54 -8.39 8.53
C PRO A 238 33.05 -7.72 7.26
N GLN A 239 32.17 -7.02 6.56
CA GLN A 239 32.46 -6.27 5.33
C GLN A 239 32.21 -4.77 5.56
N ALA A 240 32.81 -4.24 6.62
CA ALA A 240 32.68 -2.83 6.96
C ALA A 240 33.45 -1.93 6.00
N ASP A 241 32.92 -0.70 5.82
CA ASP A 241 33.58 0.44 5.17
C ASP A 241 34.05 0.22 3.73
N ARG A 242 33.47 -0.79 3.05
CA ARG A 242 33.70 -1.06 1.64
C ARG A 242 32.73 -0.25 0.77
N ALA A 243 33.24 0.35 -0.31
CA ALA A 243 32.42 1.14 -1.23
C ALA A 243 31.86 0.26 -2.37
N TRP A 244 30.55 0.28 -2.53
CA TRP A 244 29.86 -0.50 -3.56
C TRP A 244 28.77 0.31 -4.26
N ARG A 245 28.39 -0.14 -5.46
CA ARG A 245 27.32 0.44 -6.26
C ARG A 245 26.34 -0.65 -6.65
N LEU A 246 25.04 -0.36 -6.50
CA LEU A 246 23.94 -1.20 -6.95
C LEU A 246 23.20 -0.48 -8.07
N VAL A 247 23.09 -1.13 -9.23
CA VAL A 247 22.36 -0.62 -10.40
C VAL A 247 21.24 -1.58 -10.70
N LEU A 248 20.00 -1.18 -10.42
CA LEU A 248 18.82 -1.99 -10.70
C LEU A 248 18.13 -1.50 -11.97
N HIS A 249 17.80 -2.43 -12.86
CA HIS A 249 17.18 -2.15 -14.16
C HIS A 249 15.68 -2.40 -14.14
N GLY A 250 14.95 -1.77 -15.08
CA GLY A 250 13.50 -1.86 -15.24
C GLY A 250 12.76 -0.67 -14.66
N SER A 251 11.42 -0.68 -14.74
CA SER A 251 10.56 0.44 -14.30
C SER A 251 10.64 0.76 -12.81
N ALA A 252 11.14 -0.19 -12.01
CA ALA A 252 11.37 -0.05 -10.57
C ALA A 252 12.85 0.17 -10.23
N GLY A 253 13.67 0.43 -11.23
CA GLY A 253 15.13 0.52 -11.12
C GLY A 253 15.61 1.74 -10.35
N GLY A 254 16.91 1.75 -10.09
CA GLY A 254 17.61 2.83 -9.42
C GLY A 254 19.11 2.58 -9.40
N ASP A 255 19.86 3.57 -8.93
CA ASP A 255 21.31 3.56 -8.89
C ASP A 255 21.77 4.15 -7.55
N TRP A 256 22.42 3.32 -6.75
CA TRP A 256 22.86 3.69 -5.41
C TRP A 256 24.35 3.41 -5.23
N THR A 257 25.09 4.41 -4.76
CA THR A 257 26.50 4.27 -4.35
C THR A 257 26.58 4.41 -2.84
N VAL A 258 27.23 3.47 -2.19
CA VAL A 258 27.37 3.43 -0.73
C VAL A 258 28.85 3.26 -0.34
N PRO A 259 29.38 4.16 0.53
CA PRO A 259 28.74 5.39 0.99
C PRO A 259 28.52 6.40 -0.14
N ALA A 260 27.54 7.28 0.02
CA ALA A 260 27.23 8.31 -0.97
C ALA A 260 28.48 9.19 -1.21
N GLY A 261 28.79 9.45 -2.50
CA GLY A 261 29.93 10.26 -2.87
C GLY A 261 31.28 9.57 -2.77
N ALA A 262 31.33 8.25 -2.61
CA ALA A 262 32.59 7.50 -2.62
C ALA A 262 33.39 7.79 -3.89
N ALA A 263 34.65 8.23 -3.71
CA ALA A 263 35.54 8.57 -4.83
C ALA A 263 35.97 7.33 -5.66
N ARG A 264 35.92 6.16 -5.05
CA ARG A 264 36.26 4.87 -5.68
C ARG A 264 35.28 3.80 -5.21
N VAL A 265 34.59 3.17 -6.16
CA VAL A 265 33.72 2.01 -5.93
C VAL A 265 34.51 0.73 -6.16
N GLU A 266 34.47 -0.20 -5.21
CA GLU A 266 35.21 -1.45 -5.26
C GLU A 266 34.46 -2.52 -6.06
N VAL A 267 33.12 -2.47 -6.02
CA VAL A 267 32.26 -3.36 -6.78
C VAL A 267 30.99 -2.67 -7.26
N THR A 268 30.59 -2.96 -8.47
CA THR A 268 29.27 -2.60 -9.02
C THR A 268 28.48 -3.88 -9.31
N ILE A 269 27.27 -3.95 -8.78
CA ILE A 269 26.31 -5.06 -8.99
C ILE A 269 25.16 -4.55 -9.81
N GLY A 270 24.85 -5.20 -10.94
CA GLY A 270 23.71 -4.89 -11.79
C GLY A 270 22.71 -6.05 -11.81
N ALA A 271 21.41 -5.77 -11.64
CA ALA A 271 20.35 -6.79 -11.68
C ALA A 271 19.00 -6.19 -12.10
N ALA A 272 18.03 -7.04 -12.45
CA ALA A 272 16.65 -6.61 -12.58
C ALA A 272 16.06 -6.29 -11.20
N ALA A 273 15.35 -5.15 -11.07
CA ALA A 273 14.82 -4.69 -9.79
C ALA A 273 13.88 -5.70 -9.11
N VAL A 274 13.02 -6.37 -9.90
CA VAL A 274 12.10 -7.40 -9.39
C VAL A 274 12.86 -8.65 -8.89
N ASP A 275 13.91 -9.06 -9.59
CA ASP A 275 14.72 -10.21 -9.15
C ASP A 275 15.51 -9.88 -7.88
N PHE A 276 16.00 -8.65 -7.77
CA PHE A 276 16.64 -8.17 -6.54
C PHE A 276 15.66 -8.13 -5.36
N ALA A 277 14.42 -7.68 -5.58
CA ALA A 277 13.37 -7.74 -4.56
C ALA A 277 13.07 -9.19 -4.13
N ARG A 278 12.97 -10.14 -5.07
CA ARG A 278 12.82 -11.57 -4.77
C ARG A 278 14.03 -12.15 -4.05
N LEU A 279 15.24 -11.66 -4.34
CA LEU A 279 16.45 -12.01 -3.57
C LEU A 279 16.31 -11.51 -2.12
N ALA A 280 15.90 -10.26 -1.92
CA ALA A 280 15.67 -9.68 -0.59
C ALA A 280 14.60 -10.46 0.19
N ALA A 281 13.56 -10.96 -0.48
CA ALA A 281 12.56 -11.84 0.11
C ALA A 281 13.03 -13.28 0.31
N ASN A 282 14.30 -13.59 0.01
CA ASN A 282 14.83 -14.95 0.03
C ASN A 282 14.03 -15.96 -0.85
N ARG A 283 13.41 -15.48 -1.96
CA ARG A 283 12.71 -16.29 -2.98
C ARG A 283 13.58 -16.54 -4.22
N ARG A 284 14.76 -15.93 -4.25
CA ARG A 284 15.86 -16.19 -5.17
C ARG A 284 17.14 -16.42 -4.38
N SER A 285 18.05 -17.24 -4.89
CA SER A 285 19.41 -17.30 -4.35
C SER A 285 20.34 -16.42 -5.18
N PRO A 286 21.46 -15.94 -4.62
CA PRO A 286 22.47 -15.24 -5.40
C PRO A 286 22.94 -16.03 -6.63
N ARG A 287 22.96 -17.37 -6.55
CA ARG A 287 23.39 -18.25 -7.63
C ARG A 287 22.39 -18.37 -8.79
N THR A 288 21.10 -18.19 -8.50
CA THR A 288 20.02 -18.32 -9.50
C THR A 288 19.50 -16.98 -10.03
N MET A 289 19.86 -15.89 -9.38
CA MET A 289 19.52 -14.55 -9.84
C MET A 289 20.48 -14.13 -10.97
N LEU A 290 19.93 -13.69 -12.09
CA LEU A 290 20.74 -13.08 -13.15
C LEU A 290 21.24 -11.70 -12.68
N HIS A 291 22.55 -11.56 -12.64
CA HIS A 291 23.20 -10.30 -12.25
C HIS A 291 24.56 -10.15 -12.92
N THR A 292 25.04 -8.92 -12.97
CA THR A 292 26.38 -8.58 -13.44
C THR A 292 27.23 -8.08 -12.28
N VAL A 293 28.52 -8.36 -12.30
CA VAL A 293 29.48 -7.88 -11.30
C VAL A 293 30.67 -7.27 -12.03
N THR A 294 31.03 -6.07 -11.62
CA THR A 294 32.27 -5.40 -12.07
C THR A 294 33.06 -5.00 -10.83
N GLY A 295 34.31 -5.46 -10.73
CA GLY A 295 35.18 -5.21 -9.57
C GLY A 295 35.30 -6.42 -8.66
N ASP A 296 35.21 -6.23 -7.34
CA ASP A 296 35.46 -7.27 -6.33
C ASP A 296 34.28 -8.28 -6.25
N HIS A 297 34.47 -9.46 -6.85
CA HIS A 297 33.46 -10.54 -6.84
C HIS A 297 33.21 -11.12 -5.44
N VAL A 298 34.20 -11.13 -4.55
CA VAL A 298 34.03 -11.65 -3.19
C VAL A 298 33.13 -10.73 -2.39
N LEU A 299 33.35 -9.41 -2.52
CA LEU A 299 32.46 -8.42 -1.92
C LEU A 299 31.04 -8.49 -2.50
N ALA A 300 30.90 -8.67 -3.82
CA ALA A 300 29.59 -8.83 -4.44
C ALA A 300 28.82 -10.03 -3.85
N GLU A 301 29.49 -11.18 -3.72
CA GLU A 301 28.86 -12.39 -3.15
C GLU A 301 28.48 -12.18 -1.68
N ALA A 302 29.30 -11.50 -0.89
CA ALA A 302 28.98 -11.14 0.49
C ALA A 302 27.76 -10.22 0.57
N ILE A 303 27.70 -9.17 -0.27
CA ILE A 303 26.54 -8.26 -0.35
C ILE A 303 25.26 -9.03 -0.71
N LEU A 304 25.29 -9.81 -1.79
CA LEU A 304 24.11 -10.54 -2.25
C LEU A 304 23.63 -11.59 -1.23
N ARG A 305 24.55 -12.21 -0.50
CA ARG A 305 24.21 -13.13 0.60
C ARG A 305 23.54 -12.38 1.76
N VAL A 306 24.09 -11.22 2.17
CA VAL A 306 23.52 -10.40 3.25
C VAL A 306 22.14 -9.89 2.85
N VAL A 307 21.90 -9.52 1.58
CA VAL A 307 20.57 -9.12 1.09
C VAL A 307 19.50 -10.16 1.42
N THR A 308 19.80 -11.45 1.31
CA THR A 308 18.82 -12.53 1.62
C THR A 308 18.43 -12.60 3.10
N THR A 309 19.16 -11.93 3.98
CA THR A 309 18.89 -11.90 5.44
C THR A 309 18.08 -10.67 5.87
N LEU A 310 17.84 -9.73 4.97
CA LEU A 310 17.13 -8.48 5.25
C LEU A 310 15.62 -8.57 5.02
N GLY A 311 15.17 -9.69 4.45
CA GLY A 311 13.76 -9.93 4.16
C GLY A 311 12.92 -10.20 5.40
N CYS A 312 11.68 -10.57 5.14
CA CYS A 312 10.62 -10.65 6.14
C CYS A 312 10.55 -12.00 6.87
N ASP A 313 11.34 -13.01 6.48
CA ASP A 313 11.29 -14.38 7.04
C ASP A 313 12.64 -14.83 7.62
#